data_040eec11107b663fd41106d6ce6fb487
#
_entry.id   040eec11107b663fd41106d6ce6fb487
#
_cell.length_a   1.000
_cell.length_b   1.000
_cell.length_c   1.000
_cell.angle_alpha   90.00
_cell.angle_beta   90.00
_cell.angle_gamma   90.00
#
_symmetry.space_group_name_H-M   'P 1'
#
loop_
_entity.id
_entity.type
_entity.pdbx_description
1 polymer ?
#
loop_
_entity_poly.entity_id
_entity_poly.type
_entity_poly.pdbx_seq_one_letter_code
_entity_poly.pdbx_strand_id
1 'polypeptide(L)'
;MSDDRHLVVIDGLDGCGKSTQLDLLDRALSAAGAHYRQISFPDYAQPSSAPVRMYLAGELGGSPEAVNAYAASSFYAVDRYISFKKFWQEDYLSGVPIVAARYTTSNAIHQMTKLPPEQWDGFLAWLEDYEYGKLG
;
A
#
# COMPACT_ATOMS: atom_id res chain seq x y z
N MET A 1 -12.85 -24.24 8.41
CA MET A 1 -13.42 -22.89 8.57
C MET A 1 -12.93 -22.04 7.44
N SER A 2 -13.81 -21.41 6.68
CA SER A 2 -13.41 -20.41 5.69
C SER A 2 -12.83 -19.20 6.44
N ASP A 3 -11.71 -18.70 5.96
CA ASP A 3 -11.18 -17.43 6.42
C ASP A 3 -12.00 -16.32 5.76
N ASP A 4 -12.93 -15.73 6.51
CA ASP A 4 -13.83 -14.69 5.99
C ASP A 4 -13.19 -13.29 5.96
N ARG A 5 -11.87 -13.22 6.14
CA ARG A 5 -11.13 -11.97 6.04
C ARG A 5 -10.81 -11.65 4.58
N HIS A 6 -11.17 -10.46 4.17
CA HIS A 6 -10.98 -10.01 2.80
C HIS A 6 -10.26 -8.67 2.73
N LEU A 7 -9.17 -8.64 2.01
CA LEU A 7 -8.48 -7.42 1.59
C LEU A 7 -8.51 -7.36 0.06
N VAL A 8 -9.25 -6.42 -0.48
CA VAL A 8 -9.35 -6.18 -1.92
C VAL A 8 -8.51 -4.95 -2.25
N VAL A 9 -7.54 -5.11 -3.14
CA VAL A 9 -6.64 -4.03 -3.55
C VAL A 9 -6.99 -3.56 -4.95
N ILE A 10 -7.20 -2.26 -5.10
CA ILE A 10 -7.31 -1.58 -6.40
C ILE A 10 -6.01 -0.85 -6.63
N ASP A 11 -5.26 -1.29 -7.62
CA ASP A 11 -3.96 -0.72 -7.98
C ASP A 11 -3.96 -0.22 -9.42
N GLY A 12 -2.98 0.59 -9.77
CA GLY A 12 -2.80 1.12 -11.10
C GLY A 12 -1.92 2.37 -11.11
N LEU A 13 -1.49 2.75 -12.30
CA LEU A 13 -0.71 3.97 -12.51
C LEU A 13 -1.58 5.22 -12.29
N ASP A 14 -0.92 6.35 -12.05
CA ASP A 14 -1.60 7.63 -11.93
C ASP A 14 -2.33 7.96 -13.24
N GLY A 15 -3.59 8.40 -13.12
CA GLY A 15 -4.43 8.74 -14.26
C GLY A 15 -5.04 7.55 -15.01
N CYS A 16 -4.93 6.31 -14.51
CA CYS A 16 -5.50 5.12 -15.16
C CYS A 16 -7.00 4.88 -14.86
N GLY A 17 -7.65 5.75 -14.09
CA GLY A 17 -9.05 5.61 -13.71
C GLY A 17 -9.30 4.93 -12.37
N LYS A 18 -8.28 4.73 -11.55
CA LYS A 18 -8.38 4.07 -10.25
C LYS A 18 -9.37 4.77 -9.32
N SER A 19 -9.30 6.09 -9.20
CA SER A 19 -10.24 6.88 -8.36
C SER A 19 -11.68 6.72 -8.83
N THR A 20 -11.92 6.73 -10.14
CA THR A 20 -13.24 6.52 -10.73
C THR A 20 -13.79 5.14 -10.37
N GLN A 21 -12.97 4.09 -10.48
CA GLN A 21 -13.38 2.73 -10.14
C GLN A 21 -13.66 2.58 -8.64
N LEU A 22 -12.86 3.19 -7.79
CA LEU A 22 -13.09 3.21 -6.34
C LEU A 22 -14.40 3.90 -5.99
N ASP A 23 -14.72 5.04 -6.61
CA ASP A 23 -15.99 5.75 -6.39
C ASP A 23 -17.20 4.91 -6.84
N LEU A 24 -17.09 4.23 -7.98
CA LEU A 24 -18.16 3.34 -8.47
C LEU A 24 -18.36 2.14 -7.54
N LEU A 25 -17.28 1.54 -7.06
CA LEU A 25 -17.34 0.45 -6.10
C LEU A 25 -17.97 0.90 -4.78
N ASP A 26 -17.54 2.05 -4.27
CA ASP A 26 -18.10 2.64 -3.05
C ASP A 26 -19.63 2.84 -3.16
N ARG A 27 -20.07 3.42 -4.26
CA ARG A 27 -21.52 3.60 -4.53
C ARG A 27 -22.26 2.27 -4.61
N ALA A 28 -21.70 1.28 -5.28
CA ALA A 28 -22.32 -0.04 -5.43
C ALA A 28 -22.44 -0.77 -4.09
N LEU A 29 -21.37 -0.75 -3.29
CA LEU A 29 -21.37 -1.38 -1.97
C LEU A 29 -22.32 -0.67 -1.00
N SER A 30 -22.34 0.65 -1.00
CA SER A 30 -23.23 1.46 -0.18
C SER A 30 -24.71 1.22 -0.56
N ALA A 31 -25.01 1.16 -1.85
CA ALA A 31 -26.36 0.86 -2.34
C ALA A 31 -26.84 -0.56 -1.96
N ALA A 32 -25.90 -1.51 -1.87
CA ALA A 32 -26.17 -2.87 -1.42
C ALA A 32 -26.28 -3.01 0.11
N GLY A 33 -26.05 -1.92 0.86
CA GLY A 33 -26.04 -1.95 2.33
C GLY A 33 -24.87 -2.71 2.92
N ALA A 34 -23.77 -2.89 2.16
CA ALA A 34 -22.59 -3.60 2.62
C ALA A 34 -21.83 -2.81 3.68
N HIS A 35 -21.41 -3.51 4.73
CA HIS A 35 -20.50 -2.96 5.71
C HIS A 35 -19.05 -3.29 5.30
N TYR A 36 -18.25 -2.27 4.99
CA TYR A 36 -16.86 -2.41 4.55
C TYR A 36 -16.07 -1.19 4.96
N ARG A 37 -14.74 -1.30 4.90
CA ARG A 37 -13.83 -0.19 5.19
C ARG A 37 -12.96 0.10 3.97
N GLN A 38 -12.82 1.37 3.63
CA GLN A 38 -11.92 1.84 2.59
C GLN A 38 -10.68 2.47 3.20
N ILE A 39 -9.51 2.08 2.67
CA ILE A 39 -8.21 2.63 3.05
C ILE A 39 -7.43 3.03 1.80
N SER A 40 -6.46 3.91 1.96
CA SER A 40 -5.62 4.37 0.84
C SER A 40 -4.18 4.50 1.29
N PHE A 41 -3.25 4.12 0.41
CA PHE A 41 -1.82 4.23 0.67
C PHE A 41 -1.10 5.02 -0.44
N PRO A 42 -0.14 5.89 -0.09
CA PRO A 42 0.22 6.29 1.28
C PRO A 42 -0.94 6.98 2.00
N ASP A 43 -0.99 6.82 3.32
CA ASP A 43 -1.99 7.51 4.15
C ASP A 43 -1.49 8.92 4.50
N TYR A 44 -1.61 9.83 3.55
CA TYR A 44 -1.05 11.19 3.62
C TYR A 44 -1.56 12.02 4.80
N ALA A 45 -2.73 11.71 5.33
CA ALA A 45 -3.31 12.42 6.45
C ALA A 45 -2.67 12.04 7.80
N GLN A 46 -1.90 10.94 7.84
CA GLN A 46 -1.35 10.39 9.07
C GLN A 46 0.15 10.62 9.20
N PRO A 47 0.66 10.78 10.45
CA PRO A 47 2.10 10.91 10.70
C PRO A 47 2.94 9.72 10.18
N SER A 48 2.35 8.54 10.06
CA SER A 48 3.02 7.33 9.56
C SER A 48 3.56 7.48 8.14
N SER A 49 2.99 8.37 7.34
CA SER A 49 3.44 8.68 5.98
C SER A 49 4.52 9.76 5.91
N ALA A 50 5.00 10.27 7.04
CA ALA A 50 6.01 11.34 7.05
C ALA A 50 7.27 10.98 6.24
N PRO A 51 7.90 9.80 6.38
CA PRO A 51 9.05 9.41 5.55
C PRO A 51 8.72 9.38 4.05
N VAL A 52 7.54 8.89 3.68
CA VAL A 52 7.08 8.90 2.27
C VAL A 52 6.94 10.33 1.76
N ARG A 53 6.34 11.22 2.53
CA ARG A 53 6.18 12.63 2.14
C ARG A 53 7.51 13.33 1.97
N MET A 54 8.47 13.10 2.87
CA MET A 54 9.83 13.63 2.75
C MET A 54 10.53 13.13 1.48
N TYR A 55 10.39 11.84 1.20
CA TYR A 55 10.91 11.24 -0.02
C TYR A 55 10.31 11.87 -1.28
N LEU A 56 8.99 11.95 -1.35
CA LEU A 56 8.29 12.52 -2.52
C LEU A 56 8.53 14.03 -2.69
N ALA A 57 8.79 14.74 -1.59
CA ALA A 57 9.14 16.17 -1.63
C ALA A 57 10.59 16.44 -2.05
N GLY A 58 11.40 15.39 -2.24
CA GLY A 58 12.82 15.54 -2.64
C GLY A 58 13.74 15.94 -1.48
N GLU A 59 13.28 15.86 -0.24
CA GLU A 59 14.08 16.25 0.94
C GLU A 59 15.25 15.30 1.20
N LEU A 60 15.21 14.09 0.62
CA LEU A 60 16.21 13.04 0.83
C LEU A 60 17.20 12.92 -0.34
N GLY A 61 17.46 14.02 -1.07
CA GLY A 61 18.48 14.04 -2.10
C GLY A 61 18.09 14.68 -3.43
N GLY A 62 16.91 15.26 -3.54
CA GLY A 62 16.47 16.06 -4.69
C GLY A 62 15.98 15.26 -5.89
N SER A 63 16.18 13.94 -5.93
CA SER A 63 15.61 13.07 -6.96
C SER A 63 15.21 11.71 -6.38
N PRO A 64 14.26 11.00 -7.01
CA PRO A 64 13.87 9.65 -6.57
C PRO A 64 15.04 8.65 -6.56
N GLU A 65 16.00 8.82 -7.47
CA GLU A 65 17.17 7.96 -7.59
C GLU A 65 18.19 8.14 -6.46
N ALA A 66 18.13 9.27 -5.72
CA ALA A 66 18.97 9.51 -4.57
C ALA A 66 18.68 8.58 -3.38
N VAL A 67 17.50 7.99 -3.36
CA VAL A 67 17.07 7.01 -2.34
C VAL A 67 16.98 5.64 -2.99
N ASN A 68 17.72 4.66 -2.47
CA ASN A 68 17.71 3.33 -3.05
C ASN A 68 16.33 2.65 -2.88
N ALA A 69 16.07 1.64 -3.71
CA ALA A 69 14.78 0.94 -3.76
C ALA A 69 14.38 0.33 -2.41
N TYR A 70 15.34 -0.20 -1.67
CA TYR A 70 15.09 -0.84 -0.37
C TYR A 70 14.66 0.18 0.69
N ALA A 71 15.38 1.30 0.78
CA ALA A 71 15.05 2.37 1.72
C ALA A 71 13.68 2.98 1.41
N ALA A 72 13.42 3.33 0.16
CA ALA A 72 12.13 3.88 -0.24
C ALA A 72 10.99 2.89 0.04
N SER A 73 11.18 1.61 -0.25
CA SER A 73 10.18 0.56 0.04
C SER A 73 9.89 0.46 1.53
N SER A 74 10.88 0.61 2.38
CA SER A 74 10.68 0.57 3.83
C SER A 74 9.79 1.71 4.34
N PHE A 75 9.88 2.89 3.74
CA PHE A 75 9.01 4.02 4.11
C PHE A 75 7.54 3.71 3.86
N TYR A 76 7.22 3.13 2.71
CA TYR A 76 5.86 2.72 2.38
C TYR A 76 5.37 1.56 3.26
N ALA A 77 6.24 0.59 3.53
CA ALA A 77 5.91 -0.55 4.38
C ALA A 77 5.58 -0.12 5.83
N VAL A 78 6.35 0.81 6.38
CA VAL A 78 6.11 1.37 7.72
C VAL A 78 4.77 2.09 7.78
N ASP A 79 4.42 2.88 6.77
CA ASP A 79 3.11 3.54 6.71
C ASP A 79 1.97 2.52 6.73
N ARG A 80 2.05 1.46 5.92
CA ARG A 80 1.06 0.38 5.91
C ARG A 80 0.96 -0.35 7.25
N TYR A 81 2.08 -0.70 7.84
CA TYR A 81 2.12 -1.40 9.12
C TYR A 81 1.47 -0.58 10.24
N ILE A 82 1.84 0.69 10.37
CA ILE A 82 1.27 1.58 11.40
C ILE A 82 -0.22 1.78 11.15
N SER A 83 -0.62 2.00 9.90
CA SER A 83 -2.03 2.13 9.53
C SER A 83 -2.83 0.89 9.93
N PHE A 84 -2.31 -0.31 9.62
CA PHE A 84 -2.94 -1.56 10.02
C PHE A 84 -3.14 -1.65 11.52
N LYS A 85 -2.06 -1.51 12.29
CA LYS A 85 -2.09 -1.62 13.75
C LYS A 85 -3.01 -0.61 14.41
N LYS A 86 -3.10 0.58 13.84
CA LYS A 86 -3.77 1.72 14.48
C LYS A 86 -5.24 1.87 14.08
N PHE A 87 -5.58 1.51 12.82
CA PHE A 87 -6.87 1.90 12.27
C PHE A 87 -7.75 0.76 11.79
N TRP A 88 -7.20 -0.32 11.21
CA TRP A 88 -8.04 -1.30 10.55
C TRP A 88 -7.75 -2.76 10.89
N GLN A 89 -6.84 -3.04 11.82
CA GLN A 89 -6.55 -4.41 12.27
C GLN A 89 -7.79 -5.06 12.88
N GLU A 90 -8.50 -4.36 13.73
CA GLU A 90 -9.69 -4.90 14.41
C GLU A 90 -10.80 -5.23 13.42
N ASP A 91 -11.08 -4.32 12.48
CA ASP A 91 -12.07 -4.53 11.43
C ASP A 91 -11.70 -5.75 10.58
N TYR A 92 -10.44 -5.83 10.13
CA TYR A 92 -9.96 -6.93 9.31
C TYR A 92 -10.08 -8.28 10.03
N LEU A 93 -9.64 -8.35 11.29
CA LEU A 93 -9.67 -9.58 12.07
C LEU A 93 -11.10 -10.01 12.43
N SER A 94 -12.04 -9.08 12.49
CA SER A 94 -13.46 -9.37 12.73
C SER A 94 -14.25 -9.72 11.47
N GLY A 95 -13.58 -9.75 10.29
CA GLY A 95 -14.20 -10.14 9.04
C GLY A 95 -14.85 -8.99 8.25
N VAL A 96 -14.63 -7.73 8.65
CA VAL A 96 -15.06 -6.58 7.85
C VAL A 96 -14.21 -6.52 6.58
N PRO A 97 -14.80 -6.55 5.38
CA PRO A 97 -14.03 -6.42 4.14
C PRO A 97 -13.31 -5.07 4.07
N ILE A 98 -12.06 -5.11 3.64
CA ILE A 98 -11.21 -3.93 3.46
C ILE A 98 -10.98 -3.72 1.97
N VAL A 99 -11.23 -2.50 1.49
CA VAL A 99 -10.91 -2.08 0.13
C VAL A 99 -9.76 -1.07 0.21
N ALA A 100 -8.63 -1.44 -0.36
CA ALA A 100 -7.42 -0.61 -0.36
C ALA A 100 -7.14 0.00 -1.73
N ALA A 101 -6.93 1.30 -1.77
CA ALA A 101 -6.32 1.97 -2.91
C ALA A 101 -4.80 1.89 -2.76
N ARG A 102 -4.14 1.10 -3.61
CA ARG A 102 -2.72 0.71 -3.54
C ARG A 102 -2.38 -0.14 -2.33
N TYR A 103 -1.38 -0.98 -2.50
CA TYR A 103 -0.80 -1.81 -1.43
C TYR A 103 0.65 -2.18 -1.80
N THR A 104 1.11 -3.33 -1.36
CA THR A 104 2.51 -3.79 -1.57
C THR A 104 2.92 -3.87 -3.03
N THR A 105 2.03 -4.28 -3.92
CA THR A 105 2.31 -4.39 -5.36
C THR A 105 2.67 -3.06 -5.99
N SER A 106 2.04 -1.97 -5.57
CA SER A 106 2.38 -0.62 -6.04
C SER A 106 3.83 -0.26 -5.70
N ASN A 107 4.26 -0.57 -4.49
CA ASN A 107 5.64 -0.36 -4.05
C ASN A 107 6.62 -1.18 -4.88
N ALA A 108 6.34 -2.46 -5.11
CA ALA A 108 7.16 -3.33 -5.93
C ALA A 108 7.34 -2.75 -7.35
N ILE A 109 6.25 -2.40 -8.00
CA ILE A 109 6.27 -1.86 -9.37
C ILE A 109 7.11 -0.58 -9.46
N HIS A 110 6.89 0.37 -8.56
CA HIS A 110 7.58 1.67 -8.60
C HIS A 110 9.06 1.58 -8.23
N GLN A 111 9.42 0.76 -7.25
CA GLN A 111 10.81 0.70 -6.78
C GLN A 111 11.69 -0.20 -7.65
N MET A 112 11.14 -1.25 -8.26
CA MET A 112 11.90 -2.13 -9.15
C MET A 112 12.48 -1.39 -10.35
N THR A 113 11.85 -0.31 -10.81
CA THR A 113 12.36 0.48 -11.93
C THR A 113 13.73 1.12 -11.66
N LYS A 114 14.12 1.24 -10.39
CA LYS A 114 15.43 1.75 -9.97
C LYS A 114 16.54 0.70 -10.05
N LEU A 115 16.18 -0.56 -10.24
CA LEU A 115 17.10 -1.70 -10.22
C LEU A 115 17.23 -2.30 -11.62
N PRO A 116 18.40 -2.82 -11.97
CA PRO A 116 18.55 -3.58 -13.19
C PRO A 116 17.73 -4.89 -13.11
N PRO A 117 17.21 -5.38 -14.26
CA PRO A 117 16.29 -6.53 -14.29
C PRO A 117 16.79 -7.78 -13.56
N GLU A 118 18.09 -8.04 -13.60
CA GLU A 118 18.71 -9.18 -12.91
C GLU A 118 18.58 -9.13 -11.38
N GLN A 119 18.25 -7.99 -10.82
CA GLN A 119 18.05 -7.82 -9.37
C GLN A 119 16.56 -7.85 -8.95
N TRP A 120 15.63 -7.94 -9.89
CA TRP A 120 14.20 -7.85 -9.59
C TRP A 120 13.70 -9.01 -8.73
N ASP A 121 14.10 -10.22 -9.05
CA ASP A 121 13.67 -11.41 -8.28
C ASP A 121 14.15 -11.34 -6.83
N GLY A 122 15.40 -10.91 -6.63
CA GLY A 122 15.95 -10.72 -5.29
C GLY A 122 15.24 -9.63 -4.51
N PHE A 123 14.89 -8.53 -5.18
CA PHE A 123 14.14 -7.43 -4.55
C PHE A 123 12.72 -7.88 -4.17
N LEU A 124 12.02 -8.59 -5.04
CA LEU A 124 10.68 -9.10 -4.76
C LEU A 124 10.70 -10.10 -3.60
N ALA A 125 11.66 -11.01 -3.55
CA ALA A 125 11.82 -11.94 -2.45
C ALA A 125 12.09 -11.23 -1.12
N TRP A 126 12.92 -10.21 -1.15
CA TRP A 126 13.18 -9.36 0.03
C TRP A 126 11.91 -8.61 0.47
N LEU A 127 11.17 -8.01 -0.47
CA LEU A 127 9.98 -7.24 -0.15
C LEU A 127 8.89 -8.14 0.47
N GLU A 128 8.69 -9.33 -0.09
CA GLU A 128 7.75 -10.32 0.43
C GLU A 128 8.14 -10.75 1.86
N ASP A 129 9.40 -11.12 2.07
CA ASP A 129 9.89 -11.49 3.40
C ASP A 129 9.77 -10.33 4.39
N TYR A 130 10.12 -9.12 3.97
CA TYR A 130 10.06 -7.95 4.85
C TYR A 130 8.62 -7.61 5.25
N GLU A 131 7.72 -7.48 4.29
CA GLU A 131 6.35 -7.04 4.57
C GLU A 131 5.46 -8.13 5.16
N TYR A 132 5.56 -9.36 4.67
CA TYR A 132 4.71 -10.47 5.12
C TYR A 132 5.41 -11.41 6.11
N GLY A 133 6.72 -11.53 6.02
CA GLY A 133 7.50 -12.39 6.92
C GLY A 133 7.93 -11.71 8.20
N LYS A 134 8.41 -10.48 8.12
CA LYS A 134 8.98 -9.75 9.27
C LYS A 134 7.99 -8.81 9.93
N LEU A 135 7.26 -8.03 9.13
CA LEU A 135 6.25 -7.12 9.66
C LEU A 135 4.92 -7.83 9.95
N GLY A 136 4.56 -8.83 9.16
CA GLY A 136 3.33 -9.60 9.32
C GLY A 136 2.14 -8.93 8.70
#